data_8733b951e44799d89e10754f3c527f3b
#
_entry.id   8733b951e44799d89e10754f3c527f3b
#
_cell.length_a   1.000
_cell.length_b   1.000
_cell.length_c   1.000
_cell.angle_alpha   90.00
_cell.angle_beta   90.00
_cell.angle_gamma   90.00
#
_symmetry.space_group_name_H-M   'P 1'
#
loop_
_entity.id
_entity.type
_entity.pdbx_description
1 polymer ?
#
loop_
_entity_poly.entity_id
_entity_poly.type
_entity_poly.pdbx_seq_one_letter_code
_entity_poly.pdbx_strand_id
1 'polypeptide(L)'
;MPAKIAVFVDVQNIYYTTRDSYQKQFNYRKFWQHLSAQGDIVIANAYATERHDTQQQKFQSALKHIGFDVKLKPFIQRSDGSAKGDWDVGITIDVLDAAPHVDTVVLLSGDGDFDLLLKAAKDKYKVSTKVYGVPALTANSLMNACDEFIEITPSLLQ
;
A
#
# COMPACT_ATOMS: atom_id res chain seq x y z
N MET A 1 8.57 23.55 6.53
CA MET A 1 7.99 22.94 5.30
C MET A 1 7.47 21.56 5.62
N PRO A 2 6.23 21.23 5.27
CA PRO A 2 5.72 19.88 5.49
C PRO A 2 6.50 18.87 4.67
N ALA A 3 6.65 17.67 5.23
CA ALA A 3 7.31 16.57 4.52
C ALA A 3 6.49 16.15 3.31
N LYS A 4 7.15 15.79 2.23
CA LYS A 4 6.51 15.24 1.03
C LYS A 4 6.40 13.73 1.19
N ILE A 5 5.18 13.22 1.01
CA ILE A 5 4.84 11.81 1.25
C ILE A 5 4.40 11.16 -0.05
N ALA A 6 4.97 9.99 -0.33
CA ALA A 6 4.48 9.09 -1.38
C ALA A 6 3.89 7.85 -0.72
N VAL A 7 2.65 7.50 -1.04
CA VAL A 7 1.96 6.34 -0.46
C VAL A 7 1.61 5.32 -1.53
N PHE A 8 1.85 4.05 -1.21
CA PHE A 8 1.65 2.92 -2.12
C PHE A 8 0.86 1.84 -1.40
N VAL A 9 -0.31 1.50 -1.94
CA VAL A 9 -1.23 0.55 -1.30
C VAL A 9 -1.33 -0.73 -2.12
N ASP A 10 -0.92 -1.83 -1.52
CA ASP A 10 -1.18 -3.17 -2.02
C ASP A 10 -2.61 -3.56 -1.61
N VAL A 11 -3.57 -3.20 -2.45
CA VAL A 11 -5.01 -3.26 -2.11
C VAL A 11 -5.43 -4.69 -1.75
N GLN A 12 -4.98 -5.68 -2.52
CA GLN A 12 -5.37 -7.06 -2.28
C GLN A 12 -4.83 -7.57 -0.94
N ASN A 13 -3.57 -7.28 -0.62
CA ASN A 13 -2.98 -7.69 0.66
C ASN A 13 -3.71 -7.04 1.83
N ILE A 14 -3.98 -5.73 1.75
CA ILE A 14 -4.69 -5.01 2.81
C ILE A 14 -6.12 -5.54 2.98
N TYR A 15 -6.81 -5.83 1.87
CA TYR A 15 -8.15 -6.40 1.92
C TYR A 15 -8.17 -7.72 2.69
N TYR A 16 -7.29 -8.65 2.33
CA TYR A 16 -7.26 -9.98 2.95
C TYR A 16 -6.80 -9.94 4.39
N THR A 17 -5.80 -9.15 4.72
CA THR A 17 -5.24 -9.12 6.07
C THR A 17 -6.20 -8.46 7.07
N THR A 18 -6.88 -7.38 6.68
CA THR A 18 -7.86 -6.73 7.56
C THR A 18 -9.11 -7.58 7.73
N ARG A 19 -9.56 -8.24 6.65
CA ARG A 19 -10.69 -9.16 6.74
C ARG A 19 -10.39 -10.34 7.66
N ASP A 20 -9.22 -10.96 7.50
CA ASP A 20 -8.86 -12.16 8.26
C ASP A 20 -8.65 -11.86 9.75
N SER A 21 -8.09 -10.70 10.09
CA SER A 21 -7.79 -10.36 11.48
C SER A 21 -8.91 -9.63 12.20
N TYR A 22 -9.69 -8.80 11.49
CA TYR A 22 -10.68 -7.92 12.12
C TYR A 22 -12.09 -8.12 11.59
N GLN A 23 -12.29 -8.89 10.53
CA GLN A 23 -13.58 -9.05 9.82
C GLN A 23 -14.17 -7.70 9.40
N LYS A 24 -13.31 -6.75 9.08
CA LYS A 24 -13.68 -5.39 8.66
C LYS A 24 -12.85 -4.95 7.48
N GLN A 25 -13.34 -3.95 6.76
CA GLN A 25 -12.63 -3.35 5.64
C GLN A 25 -11.79 -2.18 6.11
N PHE A 26 -10.67 -1.97 5.44
CA PHE A 26 -9.81 -0.81 5.67
C PHE A 26 -10.53 0.47 5.24
N ASN A 27 -10.45 1.52 6.04
CA ASN A 27 -11.10 2.80 5.75
C ASN A 27 -10.09 3.76 5.14
N TYR A 28 -10.08 3.83 3.81
CA TYR A 28 -9.11 4.64 3.07
C TYR A 28 -9.29 6.14 3.31
N ARG A 29 -10.51 6.60 3.55
CA ARG A 29 -10.76 8.02 3.83
C ARG A 29 -10.16 8.43 5.17
N LYS A 30 -10.35 7.62 6.21
CA LYS A 30 -9.74 7.87 7.52
C LYS A 30 -8.21 7.81 7.44
N PHE A 31 -7.70 6.85 6.68
CA PHE A 31 -6.25 6.73 6.48
C PHE A 31 -5.69 7.97 5.79
N TRP A 32 -6.34 8.46 4.74
CA TRP A 32 -5.93 9.66 4.04
C TRP A 32 -5.88 10.87 4.98
N GLN A 33 -6.91 11.05 5.80
CA GLN A 33 -6.96 12.12 6.80
C GLN A 33 -5.82 11.99 7.81
N HIS A 34 -5.57 10.78 8.29
CA HIS A 34 -4.49 10.48 9.22
C HIS A 34 -3.12 10.83 8.61
N LEU A 35 -2.89 10.43 7.37
CA LEU A 35 -1.63 10.67 6.70
C LEU A 35 -1.44 12.14 6.33
N SER A 36 -2.51 12.82 5.92
CA SER A 36 -2.48 14.25 5.57
C SER A 36 -2.07 15.14 6.73
N ALA A 37 -2.32 14.70 7.97
CA ALA A 37 -1.89 15.42 9.16
C ALA A 37 -0.39 15.35 9.39
N GLN A 38 0.31 14.42 8.73
CA GLN A 38 1.75 14.22 8.89
C GLN A 38 2.59 14.95 7.83
N GLY A 39 1.99 15.37 6.73
CA GLY A 39 2.70 16.05 5.65
C GLY A 39 1.85 16.13 4.39
N ASP A 40 2.49 16.51 3.29
CA ASP A 40 1.83 16.64 1.98
C ASP A 40 1.90 15.33 1.21
N ILE A 41 0.74 14.75 0.88
CA ILE A 41 0.66 13.57 0.04
C ILE A 41 0.80 14.03 -1.41
N VAL A 42 1.98 13.82 -2.01
CA VAL A 42 2.27 14.27 -3.37
C VAL A 42 2.13 13.13 -4.40
N ILE A 43 2.25 11.89 -3.95
CA ILE A 43 2.04 10.70 -4.77
C ILE A 43 1.21 9.73 -3.94
N ALA A 44 0.13 9.20 -4.53
CA ALA A 44 -0.72 8.23 -3.86
C ALA A 44 -1.21 7.22 -4.89
N ASN A 45 -0.68 6.01 -4.84
CA ASN A 45 -1.01 4.94 -5.78
C ASN A 45 -1.67 3.79 -5.03
N ALA A 46 -2.79 3.30 -5.58
CA ALA A 46 -3.46 2.10 -5.10
C ALA A 46 -3.43 1.06 -6.22
N TYR A 47 -2.93 -0.12 -5.91
CA TYR A 47 -2.70 -1.19 -6.89
C TYR A 47 -3.71 -2.30 -6.68
N ALA A 48 -4.55 -2.52 -7.68
CA ALA A 48 -5.64 -3.48 -7.59
C ALA A 48 -5.71 -4.37 -8.83
N THR A 49 -6.44 -5.46 -8.71
CA THR A 49 -6.73 -6.35 -9.83
C THR A 49 -8.07 -5.95 -10.43
N GLU A 50 -8.13 -5.86 -11.75
CA GLU A 50 -9.35 -5.52 -12.45
C GLU A 50 -10.36 -6.66 -12.35
N ARG A 51 -11.55 -6.35 -11.82
CA ARG A 51 -12.69 -7.25 -11.79
C ARG A 51 -13.89 -6.49 -12.31
N HIS A 52 -14.66 -7.15 -13.18
CA HIS A 52 -15.80 -6.52 -13.87
C HIS A 52 -17.08 -6.67 -13.05
N ASP A 53 -17.08 -6.19 -11.81
CA ASP A 53 -18.31 -6.15 -11.01
C ASP A 53 -18.57 -4.73 -10.48
N THR A 54 -19.84 -4.46 -10.17
CA THR A 54 -20.28 -3.14 -9.77
C THR A 54 -19.66 -2.67 -8.46
N GLN A 55 -19.46 -3.60 -7.52
CA GLN A 55 -18.85 -3.25 -6.22
C GLN A 55 -17.41 -2.81 -6.38
N GLN A 56 -16.66 -3.51 -7.24
CA GLN A 56 -15.26 -3.14 -7.52
C GLN A 56 -15.17 -1.78 -8.20
N GLN A 57 -16.09 -1.49 -9.13
CA GLN A 57 -16.13 -0.18 -9.80
C GLN A 57 -16.42 0.93 -8.81
N LYS A 58 -17.36 0.72 -7.88
CA LYS A 58 -17.68 1.71 -6.83
C LYS A 58 -16.49 1.92 -5.90
N PHE A 59 -15.80 0.84 -5.52
CA PHE A 59 -14.61 0.92 -4.69
C PHE A 59 -13.49 1.72 -5.36
N GLN A 60 -13.23 1.43 -6.64
CA GLN A 60 -12.22 2.16 -7.41
C GLN A 60 -12.57 3.64 -7.55
N SER A 61 -13.84 3.95 -7.80
CA SER A 61 -14.32 5.33 -7.89
C SER A 61 -14.14 6.07 -6.56
N ALA A 62 -14.42 5.39 -5.45
CA ALA A 62 -14.22 5.96 -4.11
C ALA A 62 -12.76 6.28 -3.84
N LEU A 63 -11.84 5.39 -4.23
CA LEU A 63 -10.40 5.62 -4.07
C LEU A 63 -9.95 6.83 -4.89
N LYS A 64 -10.39 6.93 -6.14
CA LYS A 64 -10.07 8.08 -7.00
C LYS A 64 -10.60 9.38 -6.41
N HIS A 65 -11.80 9.36 -5.86
CA HIS A 65 -12.42 10.53 -5.26
C HIS A 65 -11.66 11.01 -4.02
N ILE A 66 -11.10 10.08 -3.24
CA ILE A 66 -10.27 10.42 -2.08
C ILE A 66 -8.96 11.10 -2.52
N GLY A 67 -8.37 10.66 -3.62
CA GLY A 67 -7.14 11.22 -4.16
C GLY A 67 -6.13 10.21 -4.67
N PHE A 68 -6.47 8.92 -4.64
CA PHE A 68 -5.56 7.87 -5.13
C PHE A 68 -5.58 7.75 -6.64
N ASP A 69 -4.40 7.52 -7.22
CA ASP A 69 -4.27 7.03 -8.59
C ASP A 69 -4.41 5.49 -8.53
N VAL A 70 -5.50 4.98 -9.11
CA VAL A 70 -5.81 3.56 -9.07
C VAL A 70 -5.20 2.88 -10.28
N LYS A 71 -4.28 1.95 -10.02
CA LYS A 71 -3.61 1.17 -11.06
C LYS A 71 -4.19 -0.24 -11.08
N LEU A 72 -4.58 -0.70 -12.26
CA LEU A 72 -5.29 -1.96 -12.44
C LEU A 72 -4.50 -2.91 -13.32
N LYS A 73 -4.51 -4.19 -12.95
CA LYS A 73 -4.05 -5.29 -13.80
C LYS A 73 -5.23 -6.22 -14.08
N PRO A 74 -5.30 -6.81 -15.28
CA PRO A 74 -6.26 -7.87 -15.51
C PRO A 74 -6.01 -9.04 -14.55
N PHE A 75 -7.11 -9.64 -14.07
CA PHE A 75 -7.02 -10.88 -13.30
C PHE A 75 -6.78 -12.01 -14.29
N ILE A 76 -5.60 -12.64 -14.21
CA ILE A 76 -5.24 -13.76 -15.08
C ILE A 76 -5.15 -15.03 -14.24
N GLN A 77 -6.02 -15.99 -14.56
CA GLN A 77 -5.94 -17.32 -13.97
C GLN A 77 -5.12 -18.20 -14.89
N ARG A 78 -4.05 -18.81 -14.36
CA ARG A 78 -3.18 -19.68 -15.13
C ARG A 78 -3.78 -21.07 -15.27
N SER A 79 -3.33 -21.81 -16.29
CA SER A 79 -3.81 -23.16 -16.57
C SER A 79 -3.50 -24.15 -15.44
N ASP A 80 -2.54 -23.87 -14.57
CA ASP A 80 -2.20 -24.70 -13.42
C ASP A 80 -3.06 -24.40 -12.19
N GLY A 81 -4.05 -23.52 -12.32
CA GLY A 81 -4.94 -23.12 -11.23
C GLY A 81 -4.44 -21.93 -10.41
N SER A 82 -3.21 -21.46 -10.64
CA SER A 82 -2.71 -20.28 -9.94
C SER A 82 -3.24 -18.99 -10.57
N ALA A 83 -3.38 -17.97 -9.77
CA ALA A 83 -3.76 -16.64 -10.23
C ALA A 83 -2.54 -15.73 -10.21
N LYS A 84 -2.33 -14.96 -11.28
CA LYS A 84 -1.30 -13.94 -11.33
C LYS A 84 -1.96 -12.58 -11.26
N GLY A 85 -1.83 -11.91 -10.14
CA GLY A 85 -2.47 -10.61 -9.91
C GLY A 85 -1.71 -9.72 -8.94
N ASP A 86 -0.48 -10.12 -8.54
CA ASP A 86 0.29 -9.29 -7.65
C ASP A 86 0.94 -8.12 -8.39
N TRP A 87 1.21 -7.06 -7.64
CA TRP A 87 1.80 -5.85 -8.14
C TRP A 87 3.23 -5.63 -7.64
N ASP A 88 3.91 -6.69 -7.17
CA ASP A 88 5.20 -6.56 -6.49
C ASP A 88 6.23 -5.81 -7.35
N VAL A 89 6.36 -6.18 -8.62
CA VAL A 89 7.29 -5.51 -9.53
C VAL A 89 6.84 -4.07 -9.82
N GLY A 90 5.54 -3.87 -10.08
CA GLY A 90 5.00 -2.54 -10.37
C GLY A 90 5.16 -1.58 -9.19
N ILE A 91 4.88 -2.04 -7.98
CA ILE A 91 5.07 -1.25 -6.76
C ILE A 91 6.55 -0.92 -6.59
N THR A 92 7.43 -1.91 -6.80
CA THR A 92 8.88 -1.72 -6.67
C THR A 92 9.38 -0.63 -7.61
N ILE A 93 8.98 -0.67 -8.87
CA ILE A 93 9.38 0.33 -9.87
C ILE A 93 8.89 1.72 -9.44
N ASP A 94 7.62 1.83 -9.06
CA ASP A 94 7.01 3.12 -8.73
C ASP A 94 7.60 3.72 -7.44
N VAL A 95 7.91 2.89 -6.45
CA VAL A 95 8.55 3.36 -5.22
C VAL A 95 9.94 3.91 -5.51
N LEU A 96 10.75 3.19 -6.30
CA LEU A 96 12.09 3.64 -6.64
C LEU A 96 12.07 4.92 -7.48
N ASP A 97 11.07 5.07 -8.36
CA ASP A 97 10.90 6.29 -9.14
C ASP A 97 10.52 7.50 -8.27
N ALA A 98 9.70 7.26 -7.24
CA ALA A 98 9.22 8.32 -6.36
C ALA A 98 10.24 8.72 -5.30
N ALA A 99 11.05 7.77 -4.81
CA ALA A 99 11.92 7.96 -3.66
C ALA A 99 12.85 9.19 -3.75
N PRO A 100 13.48 9.52 -4.90
CA PRO A 100 14.34 10.70 -4.97
C PRO A 100 13.57 12.03 -4.88
N HIS A 101 12.24 12.01 -4.95
CA HIS A 101 11.42 13.22 -5.02
C HIS A 101 10.59 13.47 -3.75
N VAL A 102 10.68 12.61 -2.75
CA VAL A 102 9.86 12.71 -1.53
C VAL A 102 10.74 12.54 -0.29
N ASP A 103 10.20 12.91 0.85
CA ASP A 103 10.88 12.75 2.15
C ASP A 103 10.53 11.42 2.81
N THR A 104 9.33 10.93 2.57
CA THR A 104 8.81 9.72 3.22
C THR A 104 8.10 8.83 2.20
N VAL A 105 8.43 7.55 2.21
CA VAL A 105 7.72 6.50 1.47
C VAL A 105 6.86 5.72 2.46
N VAL A 106 5.57 5.61 2.17
CA VAL A 106 4.61 4.86 2.98
C VAL A 106 4.10 3.68 2.16
N LEU A 107 4.26 2.48 2.69
CA LEU A 107 3.80 1.24 2.05
C LEU A 107 2.74 0.57 2.92
N LEU A 108 1.60 0.25 2.32
CA LEU A 108 0.54 -0.54 2.97
C LEU A 108 0.56 -1.95 2.39
N SER A 109 1.22 -2.84 3.08
CA SER A 109 1.32 -4.26 2.73
C SER A 109 1.98 -5.03 3.87
N GLY A 110 1.71 -6.33 3.95
CA GLY A 110 2.42 -7.24 4.86
C GLY A 110 3.39 -8.16 4.15
N ASP A 111 3.58 -7.99 2.84
CA ASP A 111 4.38 -8.89 2.00
C ASP A 111 5.88 -8.67 2.25
N GLY A 112 6.55 -9.72 2.73
CA GLY A 112 7.99 -9.67 3.01
C GLY A 112 8.86 -9.47 1.78
N ASP A 113 8.34 -9.72 0.58
CA ASP A 113 9.10 -9.51 -0.65
C ASP A 113 9.49 -8.04 -0.85
N PHE A 114 8.84 -7.11 -0.15
CA PHE A 114 9.19 -5.69 -0.22
C PHE A 114 10.34 -5.28 0.72
N ASP A 115 10.91 -6.20 1.49
CA ASP A 115 11.98 -5.86 2.43
C ASP A 115 13.21 -5.27 1.72
N LEU A 116 13.64 -5.87 0.63
CA LEU A 116 14.78 -5.39 -0.15
C LEU A 116 14.48 -4.02 -0.79
N LEU A 117 13.24 -3.80 -1.22
CA LEU A 117 12.82 -2.52 -1.78
C LEU A 117 13.00 -1.39 -0.78
N LEU A 118 12.53 -1.59 0.45
CA LEU A 118 12.62 -0.54 1.47
C LEU A 118 14.07 -0.26 1.85
N LYS A 119 14.89 -1.30 1.96
CA LYS A 119 16.33 -1.13 2.22
C LYS A 119 17.00 -0.35 1.10
N ALA A 120 16.70 -0.68 -0.16
CA ALA A 120 17.29 0.00 -1.32
C ALA A 120 16.88 1.47 -1.37
N ALA A 121 15.61 1.78 -1.15
CA ALA A 121 15.11 3.15 -1.17
C ALA A 121 15.77 3.98 -0.07
N LYS A 122 15.87 3.44 1.13
CA LYS A 122 16.48 4.09 2.27
C LYS A 122 17.97 4.34 2.04
N ASP A 123 18.69 3.32 1.60
CA ASP A 123 20.15 3.42 1.43
C ASP A 123 20.52 4.33 0.26
N LYS A 124 19.79 4.24 -0.84
CA LYS A 124 20.12 4.96 -2.07
C LYS A 124 19.65 6.41 -2.05
N TYR A 125 18.45 6.66 -1.52
CA TYR A 125 17.80 7.98 -1.61
C TYR A 125 17.62 8.67 -0.26
N LYS A 126 17.96 8.00 0.84
CA LYS A 126 17.88 8.54 2.20
C LYS A 126 16.46 8.96 2.62
N VAL A 127 15.44 8.33 2.02
CA VAL A 127 14.04 8.58 2.41
C VAL A 127 13.73 7.84 3.70
N SER A 128 12.80 8.38 4.48
CA SER A 128 12.18 7.66 5.59
C SER A 128 11.18 6.65 5.04
N THR A 129 11.11 5.47 5.65
CA THR A 129 10.19 4.42 5.22
C THR A 129 9.23 4.06 6.35
N LYS A 130 7.94 4.01 6.03
CA LYS A 130 6.89 3.61 6.96
C LYS A 130 6.06 2.50 6.33
N VAL A 131 5.73 1.49 7.13
CA VAL A 131 4.87 0.39 6.69
C VAL A 131 3.65 0.35 7.61
N TYR A 132 2.46 0.30 6.99
CA TYR A 132 1.21 0.04 7.69
C TYR A 132 0.77 -1.38 7.36
N GLY A 133 0.47 -2.15 8.37
CA GLY A 133 0.03 -3.52 8.18
C GLY A 133 -0.63 -4.10 9.42
N VAL A 134 -1.14 -5.31 9.26
CA VAL A 134 -1.68 -6.10 10.38
C VAL A 134 -0.52 -6.91 10.95
N PRO A 135 -0.13 -6.69 12.23
CA PRO A 135 1.11 -7.29 12.77
C PRO A 135 1.18 -8.80 12.65
N ALA A 136 0.08 -9.49 12.92
CA ALA A 136 0.04 -10.96 12.85
C ALA A 136 0.21 -11.50 11.43
N LEU A 137 -0.04 -10.67 10.40
CA LEU A 137 -0.01 -11.06 9.00
C LEU A 137 1.02 -10.25 8.19
N THR A 138 1.98 -9.61 8.89
CA THR A 138 3.09 -8.89 8.27
C THR A 138 4.38 -9.65 8.53
N ALA A 139 5.17 -9.85 7.48
CA ALA A 139 6.44 -10.55 7.58
C ALA A 139 7.42 -9.78 8.49
N ASN A 140 8.11 -10.49 9.36
CA ASN A 140 9.11 -9.89 10.26
C ASN A 140 10.21 -9.17 9.49
N SER A 141 10.63 -9.71 8.35
CA SER A 141 11.66 -9.09 7.51
C SER A 141 11.22 -7.71 7.04
N LEU A 142 9.94 -7.52 6.73
CA LEU A 142 9.41 -6.24 6.30
C LEU A 142 9.34 -5.25 7.46
N MET A 143 8.87 -5.70 8.63
CA MET A 143 8.83 -4.85 9.83
C MET A 143 10.22 -4.37 10.24
N ASN A 144 11.23 -5.22 10.05
CA ASN A 144 12.61 -4.88 10.39
C ASN A 144 13.29 -4.00 9.34
N ALA A 145 12.81 -4.02 8.10
CA ALA A 145 13.41 -3.26 7.01
C ALA A 145 12.96 -1.79 6.97
N CYS A 146 11.79 -1.47 7.52
CA CYS A 146 11.29 -0.10 7.54
C CYS A 146 11.81 0.68 8.75
N ASP A 147 11.79 2.01 8.64
CA ASP A 147 12.14 2.88 9.77
C ASP A 147 11.07 2.84 10.86
N GLU A 148 9.80 2.75 10.46
CA GLU A 148 8.68 2.71 11.39
C GLU A 148 7.60 1.79 10.86
N PHE A 149 7.18 0.83 11.69
CA PHE A 149 6.02 -0.01 11.41
C PHE A 149 4.84 0.50 12.23
N ILE A 150 3.72 0.76 11.56
CA ILE A 150 2.51 1.25 12.20
C ILE A 150 1.41 0.20 12.07
N GLU A 151 0.93 -0.28 13.21
CA GLU A 151 -0.14 -1.26 13.26
C GLU A 151 -1.45 -0.65 12.74
N ILE A 152 -2.14 -1.37 11.85
CA ILE A 152 -3.51 -1.02 11.46
C ILE A 152 -4.42 -1.37 12.63
N THR A 153 -4.99 -0.35 13.25
CA THR A 153 -5.88 -0.48 14.40
C THR A 153 -7.33 -0.31 13.95
N PRO A 154 -8.32 -0.68 14.81
CA PRO A 154 -9.74 -0.46 14.49
C PRO A 154 -10.08 0.98 14.12
N SER A 155 -9.28 1.97 14.57
CA SER A 155 -9.49 3.37 14.20
C SER A 155 -9.33 3.64 12.70
N LEU A 156 -8.64 2.76 11.95
CA LEU A 156 -8.48 2.86 10.51
C LEU A 156 -9.38 1.90 9.74
N LEU A 157 -10.33 1.27 10.40
CA LEU A 157 -11.26 0.31 9.80
C LEU A 157 -12.67 0.88 9.75
N GLN A 158 -13.49 0.28 8.90
CA GLN A 158 -14.90 0.65 8.79
C GLN A 158 -15.75 0.04 9.92
#